data_559135ac85958a4900e6dab2ad380149
#
_entry.id   559135ac85958a4900e6dab2ad380149
#
_cell.length_a   1.000
_cell.length_b   1.000
_cell.length_c   1.000
_cell.angle_alpha   90.00
_cell.angle_beta   90.00
_cell.angle_gamma   90.00
#
_symmetry.space_group_name_H-M   'P 1'
#
loop_
_entity.id
_entity.type
_entity.pdbx_description
1 polymer ?
#
loop_
_entity_poly.entity_id
_entity_poly.type
_entity_poly.pdbx_seq_one_letter_code
_entity_poly.pdbx_strand_id
1 'polypeptide(L)'
;MTKRLAAELEGIRVEVPSNIPVMLIREIDDSRRVIPIYIGEAEASSISVALSGVVPDRPLTHDLMLNTISEMGGEVVMVVVTDVKEHTYFANIHIEVDGAERVISARPSDAIALAVRAEVPVFVESDLMDKVGKAA
;
A
#
# COMPACT_ATOMS: atom_id res chain seq x y z
N MET A 1 -22.85 1.62 4.31
CA MET A 1 -22.00 2.31 3.32
C MET A 1 -20.57 2.39 3.82
N THR A 2 -19.63 1.98 3.01
CA THR A 2 -18.22 2.01 3.42
C THR A 2 -17.65 3.42 3.34
N LYS A 3 -16.73 3.72 4.25
CA LYS A 3 -15.98 4.99 4.26
C LYS A 3 -14.50 4.66 4.10
N ARG A 4 -13.71 5.63 3.72
CA ARG A 4 -12.26 5.49 3.66
C ARG A 4 -11.68 5.92 5.00
N LEU A 5 -10.97 5.01 5.63
CA LEU A 5 -10.28 5.29 6.89
C LEU A 5 -8.82 5.60 6.60
N ALA A 6 -8.33 6.69 7.14
CA ALA A 6 -6.92 7.01 7.02
C ALA A 6 -6.08 5.93 7.70
N ALA A 7 -5.03 5.50 7.04
CA ALA A 7 -4.18 4.44 7.52
C ALA A 7 -2.71 4.75 7.21
N GLU A 8 -1.83 3.96 7.78
CA GLU A 8 -0.41 4.06 7.53
C GLU A 8 0.23 2.68 7.53
N LEU A 9 1.37 2.57 6.87
CA LEU A 9 2.18 1.37 6.96
C LEU A 9 2.88 1.37 8.31
N GLU A 10 2.51 0.44 9.19
CA GLU A 10 3.18 0.29 10.48
C GLU A 10 4.59 -0.29 10.28
N GLY A 11 4.73 -1.24 9.35
CA GLY A 11 6.00 -1.85 9.04
C GLY A 11 5.85 -3.20 8.38
N ILE A 12 6.99 -3.83 8.16
CA ILE A 12 7.08 -5.19 7.65
C ILE A 12 7.66 -6.07 8.75
N ARG A 13 6.98 -7.17 9.06
CA ARG A 13 7.47 -8.18 9.99
C ARG A 13 7.72 -9.47 9.25
N VAL A 14 8.63 -10.28 9.78
CA VAL A 14 8.85 -11.63 9.26
C VAL A 14 8.37 -12.61 10.32
N GLU A 15 7.40 -13.44 9.97
CA GLU A 15 6.89 -14.46 10.89
C GLU A 15 7.85 -15.63 11.01
N VAL A 16 8.05 -16.10 12.25
CA VAL A 16 8.90 -17.25 12.57
C VAL A 16 7.97 -18.40 12.95
N PRO A 17 8.20 -19.64 12.49
CA PRO A 17 9.36 -20.10 11.73
C PRO A 17 9.25 -20.03 10.21
N SER A 18 8.11 -19.62 9.66
CA SER A 18 7.86 -19.65 8.21
C SER A 18 8.72 -18.69 7.39
N ASN A 19 9.21 -17.62 8.01
CA ASN A 19 9.93 -16.53 7.35
C ASN A 19 9.13 -15.80 6.27
N ILE A 20 7.80 -15.81 6.41
CA ILE A 20 6.91 -15.10 5.47
C ILE A 20 6.80 -13.65 5.90
N PRO A 21 7.09 -12.69 5.00
CA PRO A 21 6.91 -11.27 5.33
C PRO A 21 5.43 -10.92 5.47
N VAL A 22 5.14 -10.08 6.45
CA VAL A 22 3.79 -9.58 6.72
C VAL A 22 3.83 -8.06 6.72
N MET A 23 3.00 -7.46 5.90
CA MET A 23 2.84 -6.01 5.83
C MET A 23 1.69 -5.62 6.77
N LEU A 24 1.95 -4.67 7.66
CA LEU A 24 0.98 -4.24 8.65
C LEU A 24 0.44 -2.86 8.31
N ILE A 25 -0.85 -2.80 8.00
CA ILE A 25 -1.55 -1.55 7.69
C ILE A 25 -2.41 -1.19 8.89
N ARG A 26 -2.13 -0.05 9.52
CA ARG A 26 -2.80 0.39 10.74
C ARG A 26 -3.66 1.60 10.47
N GLU A 27 -4.91 1.61 10.97
CA GLU A 27 -5.72 2.82 10.93
C GLU A 27 -5.15 3.88 11.90
N ILE A 28 -5.29 5.14 11.53
CA ILE A 28 -4.68 6.24 12.28
C ILE A 28 -5.55 6.68 13.46
N ASP A 29 -6.85 6.40 13.43
CA ASP A 29 -7.76 6.84 14.48
C ASP A 29 -7.52 6.13 15.83
N ASP A 30 -8.35 6.44 16.82
CA ASP A 30 -8.21 5.91 18.19
C ASP A 30 -8.29 4.39 18.29
N SER A 31 -9.01 3.75 17.37
CA SER A 31 -9.15 2.29 17.35
C SER A 31 -7.84 1.58 17.01
N ARG A 32 -7.01 2.17 16.15
CA ARG A 32 -5.69 1.70 15.75
C ARG A 32 -5.66 0.22 15.35
N ARG A 33 -6.74 -0.25 14.72
CA ARG A 33 -6.82 -1.63 14.25
C ARG A 33 -5.82 -1.85 13.11
N VAL A 34 -5.34 -3.07 13.00
CA VAL A 34 -4.28 -3.45 12.04
C VAL A 34 -4.78 -4.55 11.12
N ILE A 35 -4.46 -4.43 9.85
CA ILE A 35 -4.67 -5.49 8.88
C ILE A 35 -3.30 -6.09 8.52
N PRO A 36 -3.04 -7.36 8.88
CA PRO A 36 -1.82 -8.03 8.45
C PRO A 36 -2.04 -8.62 7.05
N ILE A 37 -1.14 -8.32 6.13
CA ILE A 37 -1.21 -8.84 4.76
C ILE A 37 0.10 -9.55 4.45
N TYR A 38 0.02 -10.84 4.12
CA TYR A 38 1.19 -11.61 3.72
C TYR A 38 1.62 -11.19 2.32
N ILE A 39 2.92 -10.97 2.14
CA ILE A 39 3.50 -10.52 0.87
C ILE A 39 4.74 -11.37 0.54
N GLY A 40 5.21 -11.28 -0.71
CA GLY A 40 6.40 -11.98 -1.13
C GLY A 40 7.67 -11.26 -0.69
N GLU A 41 8.80 -11.96 -0.76
CA GLU A 41 10.10 -11.39 -0.38
C GLU A 41 10.49 -10.20 -1.25
N ALA A 42 10.26 -10.29 -2.55
CA ALA A 42 10.57 -9.20 -3.48
C ALA A 42 9.76 -7.95 -3.16
N GLU A 43 8.47 -8.12 -2.86
CA GLU A 43 7.57 -7.03 -2.49
C GLU A 43 8.00 -6.41 -1.15
N ALA A 44 8.33 -7.24 -0.18
CA ALA A 44 8.82 -6.77 1.12
C ALA A 44 10.12 -5.99 0.98
N SER A 45 11.04 -6.48 0.16
CA SER A 45 12.31 -5.80 -0.11
C SER A 45 12.10 -4.43 -0.75
N SER A 46 11.20 -4.34 -1.73
CA SER A 46 10.89 -3.07 -2.38
C SER A 46 10.38 -2.03 -1.39
N ILE A 47 9.45 -2.44 -0.51
CA ILE A 47 8.90 -1.53 0.51
C ILE A 47 9.97 -1.14 1.51
N SER A 48 10.77 -2.10 1.97
CA SER A 48 11.84 -1.86 2.96
C SER A 48 12.89 -0.87 2.44
N VAL A 49 13.27 -0.99 1.17
CA VAL A 49 14.20 -0.04 0.53
C VAL A 49 13.61 1.38 0.56
N ALA A 50 12.33 1.51 0.20
CA ALA A 50 11.66 2.82 0.23
C ALA A 50 11.60 3.40 1.64
N LEU A 51 11.28 2.57 2.65
CA LEU A 51 11.20 3.01 4.05
C LEU A 51 12.57 3.43 4.60
N SER A 52 13.64 2.81 4.13
CA SER A 52 15.00 3.12 4.61
C SER A 52 15.52 4.47 4.12
N GLY A 53 14.88 5.06 3.11
CA GLY A 53 15.32 6.32 2.53
C GLY A 53 16.56 6.18 1.64
N VAL A 54 17.02 4.96 1.38
CA VAL A 54 18.14 4.73 0.48
C VAL A 54 17.71 4.95 -0.96
N VAL A 55 18.44 5.77 -1.70
CA VAL A 55 18.20 6.00 -3.12
C VAL A 55 19.09 5.04 -3.90
N PRO A 56 18.52 4.07 -4.63
CA PRO A 56 19.33 3.15 -5.41
C PRO A 56 20.00 3.86 -6.59
N ASP A 57 21.14 3.33 -7.06
CA ASP A 57 21.88 3.89 -8.20
C ASP A 57 21.04 3.92 -9.46
N ARG A 58 20.21 2.90 -9.65
CA ARG A 58 19.27 2.85 -10.76
C ARG A 58 17.87 2.62 -10.22
N PRO A 59 16.82 3.16 -10.88
CA PRO A 59 15.45 2.97 -10.42
C PRO A 59 15.08 1.49 -10.32
N LEU A 60 14.51 1.09 -9.19
CA LEU A 60 13.89 -0.22 -9.04
C LEU A 60 12.52 -0.20 -9.71
N THR A 61 11.85 -1.34 -9.77
CA THR A 61 10.58 -1.46 -10.50
C THR A 61 9.54 -0.42 -10.07
N HIS A 62 9.34 -0.22 -8.77
CA HIS A 62 8.36 0.76 -8.30
C HIS A 62 8.82 2.20 -8.51
N ASP A 63 10.13 2.46 -8.45
CA ASP A 63 10.65 3.78 -8.81
C ASP A 63 10.41 4.06 -10.29
N LEU A 64 10.68 3.07 -11.13
CA LEU A 64 10.43 3.17 -12.58
C LEU A 64 8.96 3.39 -12.85
N MET A 65 8.08 2.71 -12.14
CA MET A 65 6.64 2.87 -12.31
C MET A 65 6.19 4.30 -12.02
N LEU A 66 6.67 4.90 -10.90
CA LEU A 66 6.38 6.29 -10.60
C LEU A 66 6.93 7.24 -11.67
N ASN A 67 8.17 7.00 -12.11
CA ASN A 67 8.78 7.82 -13.16
C ASN A 67 7.98 7.75 -14.45
N THR A 68 7.51 6.55 -14.80
CA THR A 68 6.68 6.34 -16.01
C THR A 68 5.36 7.09 -15.90
N ILE A 69 4.69 7.00 -14.77
CA ILE A 69 3.43 7.73 -14.54
C ILE A 69 3.67 9.23 -14.69
N SER A 70 4.74 9.75 -14.07
CA SER A 70 5.08 11.18 -14.14
C SER A 70 5.39 11.61 -15.57
N GLU A 71 6.19 10.84 -16.31
CA GLU A 71 6.53 11.13 -17.69
C GLU A 71 5.31 11.17 -18.61
N MET A 72 4.28 10.40 -18.28
CA MET A 72 3.03 10.37 -19.03
C MET A 72 2.00 11.39 -18.56
N GLY A 73 2.41 12.32 -17.70
CA GLY A 73 1.56 13.40 -17.24
C GLY A 73 0.65 13.06 -16.07
N GLY A 74 0.90 11.94 -15.41
CA GLY A 74 0.10 11.50 -14.27
C GLY A 74 0.77 11.77 -12.94
N GLU A 75 -0.04 11.72 -11.89
CA GLU A 75 0.43 11.86 -10.51
C GLU A 75 -0.38 10.93 -9.61
N VAL A 76 0.31 10.10 -8.84
CA VAL A 76 -0.36 9.26 -7.84
C VAL A 76 -0.81 10.19 -6.71
N VAL A 77 -2.10 10.13 -6.36
CA VAL A 77 -2.66 11.03 -5.33
C VAL A 77 -3.02 10.31 -4.04
N MET A 78 -3.35 9.03 -4.09
CA MET A 78 -3.61 8.20 -2.92
C MET A 78 -3.69 6.74 -3.32
N VAL A 79 -3.64 5.86 -2.33
CA VAL A 79 -3.94 4.45 -2.52
C VAL A 79 -4.98 4.00 -1.50
N VAL A 80 -5.80 3.03 -1.86
CA VAL A 80 -6.87 2.53 -1.00
C VAL A 80 -6.85 1.00 -1.00
N VAL A 81 -6.77 0.39 0.17
CA VAL A 81 -6.95 -1.06 0.31
C VAL A 81 -8.45 -1.30 0.42
N THR A 82 -9.02 -2.05 -0.51
CA THR A 82 -10.47 -2.04 -0.72
C THR A 82 -11.19 -3.28 -0.25
N ASP A 83 -10.63 -4.46 -0.44
CA ASP A 83 -11.38 -5.69 -0.20
C ASP A 83 -10.46 -6.89 0.00
N VAL A 84 -11.05 -8.00 0.42
CA VAL A 84 -10.41 -9.31 0.49
C VAL A 84 -11.40 -10.36 0.02
N LYS A 85 -10.93 -11.29 -0.83
CA LYS A 85 -11.73 -12.43 -1.31
C LYS A 85 -10.83 -13.65 -1.27
N GLU A 86 -11.24 -14.67 -0.51
CA GLU A 86 -10.49 -15.93 -0.40
C GLU A 86 -9.00 -15.69 -0.11
N HIS A 87 -8.72 -14.86 0.92
CA HIS A 87 -7.36 -14.49 1.35
C HIS A 87 -6.58 -13.62 0.37
N THR A 88 -7.18 -13.20 -0.75
CA THR A 88 -6.55 -12.28 -1.70
C THR A 88 -7.04 -10.86 -1.42
N TYR A 89 -6.12 -9.97 -1.10
CA TYR A 89 -6.42 -8.57 -0.84
C TYR A 89 -6.36 -7.75 -2.13
N PHE A 90 -7.23 -6.76 -2.22
CA PHE A 90 -7.33 -5.85 -3.37
C PHE A 90 -7.06 -4.43 -2.95
N ALA A 91 -6.48 -3.66 -3.84
CA ALA A 91 -6.23 -2.23 -3.63
C ALA A 91 -6.45 -1.47 -4.92
N ASN A 92 -6.60 -0.16 -4.77
CA ASN A 92 -6.69 0.77 -5.89
C ASN A 92 -5.62 1.84 -5.75
N ILE A 93 -5.03 2.20 -6.88
CA ILE A 93 -4.12 3.34 -6.99
C ILE A 93 -4.90 4.44 -7.71
N HIS A 94 -5.03 5.60 -7.08
CA HIS A 94 -5.70 6.75 -7.65
C HIS A 94 -4.65 7.66 -8.30
N ILE A 95 -4.80 7.89 -9.59
CA ILE A 95 -3.87 8.68 -10.38
C ILE A 95 -4.64 9.81 -11.05
N GLU A 96 -4.12 11.02 -10.95
CA GLU A 96 -4.69 12.17 -11.65
C GLU A 96 -3.91 12.42 -12.92
N VAL A 97 -4.63 12.51 -14.05
CA VAL A 97 -4.08 12.80 -15.37
C VAL A 97 -4.95 13.85 -16.02
N ASP A 98 -4.36 15.00 -16.37
CA ASP A 98 -5.07 16.11 -17.01
C ASP A 98 -6.34 16.54 -16.26
N GLY A 99 -6.27 16.55 -14.92
CA GLY A 99 -7.39 16.93 -14.07
C GLY A 99 -8.46 15.86 -13.89
N ALA A 100 -8.31 14.70 -14.51
CA ALA A 100 -9.24 13.58 -14.39
C ALA A 100 -8.61 12.48 -13.52
N GLU A 101 -9.40 11.91 -12.61
CA GLU A 101 -8.95 10.80 -11.79
C GLU A 101 -9.11 9.48 -12.51
N ARG A 102 -8.07 8.69 -12.49
CA ARG A 102 -8.08 7.31 -12.97
C ARG A 102 -7.77 6.38 -11.81
N VAL A 103 -8.51 5.29 -11.73
CA VAL A 103 -8.37 4.32 -10.63
C VAL A 103 -7.89 3.00 -11.23
N ILE A 104 -6.77 2.51 -10.72
CA ILE A 104 -6.14 1.31 -11.24
C ILE A 104 -6.09 0.26 -10.14
N SER A 105 -6.64 -0.94 -10.44
CA SER A 105 -6.58 -2.06 -9.51
C SER A 105 -5.14 -2.56 -9.37
N ALA A 106 -4.76 -2.89 -8.14
CA ALA A 106 -3.40 -3.31 -7.83
C ALA A 106 -3.38 -4.26 -6.64
N ARG A 107 -2.26 -4.97 -6.49
CA ARG A 107 -2.01 -5.67 -5.23
C ARG A 107 -1.71 -4.63 -4.15
N PRO A 108 -2.13 -4.87 -2.90
CA PRO A 108 -1.79 -3.94 -1.82
C PRO A 108 -0.29 -3.65 -1.69
N SER A 109 0.57 -4.66 -1.90
CA SER A 109 2.02 -4.47 -1.82
C SER A 109 2.53 -3.46 -2.85
N ASP A 110 2.01 -3.51 -4.08
CA ASP A 110 2.39 -2.55 -5.12
C ASP A 110 1.87 -1.15 -4.79
N ALA A 111 0.61 -1.06 -4.32
CA ALA A 111 0.01 0.20 -3.94
C ALA A 111 0.80 0.87 -2.81
N ILE A 112 1.16 0.12 -1.77
CA ILE A 112 1.94 0.64 -0.64
C ILE A 112 3.36 1.03 -1.08
N ALA A 113 4.00 0.21 -1.93
CA ALA A 113 5.34 0.52 -2.45
C ALA A 113 5.36 1.87 -3.19
N LEU A 114 4.29 2.16 -3.94
CA LEU A 114 4.13 3.46 -4.61
C LEU A 114 3.82 4.57 -3.61
N ALA A 115 2.90 4.33 -2.68
CA ALA A 115 2.48 5.35 -1.71
C ALA A 115 3.64 5.82 -0.84
N VAL A 116 4.49 4.90 -0.38
CA VAL A 116 5.66 5.24 0.43
C VAL A 116 6.63 6.13 -0.36
N ARG A 117 6.87 5.78 -1.63
CA ARG A 117 7.77 6.55 -2.51
C ARG A 117 7.20 7.92 -2.87
N ALA A 118 5.92 7.97 -3.18
CA ALA A 118 5.25 9.21 -3.58
C ALA A 118 4.85 10.09 -2.39
N GLU A 119 4.94 9.57 -1.18
CA GLU A 119 4.55 10.26 0.05
C GLU A 119 3.09 10.73 -0.01
N VAL A 120 2.21 9.83 -0.45
CA VAL A 120 0.78 10.09 -0.56
C VAL A 120 0.00 9.29 0.47
N PRO A 121 -1.24 9.73 0.79
CA PRO A 121 -2.06 9.05 1.80
C PRO A 121 -2.44 7.62 1.43
N VAL A 122 -2.56 6.80 2.47
CA VAL A 122 -3.08 5.44 2.39
C VAL A 122 -4.42 5.40 3.11
N PHE A 123 -5.39 4.76 2.48
CA PHE A 123 -6.72 4.56 3.07
C PHE A 123 -7.09 3.08 3.05
N VAL A 124 -8.00 2.72 3.94
CA VAL A 124 -8.61 1.39 3.97
C VAL A 124 -10.12 1.59 4.00
N GLU A 125 -10.85 0.82 3.20
CA GLU A 125 -12.31 0.85 3.28
C GLU A 125 -12.77 0.38 4.65
N SER A 126 -13.72 1.12 5.27
CA SER A 126 -14.17 0.81 6.63
C SER A 126 -14.78 -0.58 6.74
N ASP A 127 -15.50 -1.04 5.71
CA ASP A 127 -16.08 -2.38 5.70
C ASP A 127 -14.98 -3.45 5.76
N LEU A 128 -13.87 -3.24 5.08
CA LEU A 128 -12.74 -4.16 5.14
C LEU A 128 -12.11 -4.17 6.53
N MET A 129 -11.87 -3.00 7.11
CA MET A 129 -11.31 -2.90 8.45
C MET A 129 -12.21 -3.57 9.48
N ASP A 130 -13.54 -3.39 9.37
CA ASP A 130 -14.49 -4.04 10.25
C ASP A 130 -14.47 -5.56 10.11
N LYS A 131 -14.22 -6.06 8.90
CA LYS A 131 -14.21 -7.49 8.61
C LYS A 131 -12.94 -8.19 9.09
N VAL A 132 -11.77 -7.58 8.90
CA VAL A 132 -10.48 -8.25 9.10
C VAL A 132 -9.53 -7.50 10.02
N GLY A 133 -9.84 -6.29 10.43
CA GLY A 133 -8.99 -5.52 11.33
C GLY A 133 -8.85 -6.19 12.69
N LYS A 134 -7.63 -6.15 13.24
CA LYS A 134 -7.32 -6.75 14.54
C LYS A 134 -6.85 -5.68 15.51
N ALA A 135 -7.14 -5.88 16.79
CA ALA A 135 -6.61 -5.01 17.83
C ALA A 135 -5.08 -4.99 17.74
N ALA A 136 -4.52 -3.82 17.92
CA ALA A 136 -3.09 -3.63 17.88
C ALA A 136 -2.41 -4.26 19.10
#